data_c75e5b40d0203e78391d318193eb9cff
#
_entry.id   c75e5b40d0203e78391d318193eb9cff
#
_cell.length_a   1.000
_cell.length_b   1.000
_cell.length_c   1.000
_cell.angle_alpha   90.00
_cell.angle_beta   90.00
_cell.angle_gamma   90.00
#
_symmetry.space_group_name_H-M   'P 1'
#
loop_
_entity.id
_entity.type
_entity.pdbx_description
1 polymer ?
#
loop_
_entity_poly.entity_id
_entity_poly.type
_entity_poly.pdbx_seq_one_letter_code
_entity_poly.pdbx_strand_id
1 'polypeptide(L)'
;MNELDRCSLLKAITAVPFAYCEALSVPSQEPVSVVASHTDRTGHPHKAARTNSHLDFKVLTRETNDRVFIVENRDMVRGGPPRHVHYEQEEWFFFLEGGEVIMEIGEQKIRLKPGDSVLAPRKVPHVWAYIGEQPGCMLFVFTPAAKIESFFEETSKPDAKVMDPQRFEAHGMKIVGPPLLD
;
A
#
# COMPACT_ATOMS: atom_id res chain seq x y z
N MET A 1 -21.13 -55.94 56.20
CA MET A 1 -21.97 -55.29 55.16
C MET A 1 -21.11 -54.27 54.47
N ASN A 2 -20.88 -54.47 53.26
CA ASN A 2 -19.79 -54.14 52.38
C ASN A 2 -19.30 -52.70 52.35
N GLU A 3 -18.04 -52.52 52.69
CA GLU A 3 -17.25 -51.37 52.27
C GLU A 3 -17.05 -51.42 50.77
N LEU A 4 -17.60 -50.48 50.06
CA LEU A 4 -17.33 -50.26 48.64
C LEU A 4 -16.03 -49.45 48.49
N ASP A 5 -15.09 -50.17 47.97
CA ASP A 5 -13.74 -49.78 47.63
C ASP A 5 -13.67 -48.49 46.79
N ARG A 6 -13.12 -47.45 47.39
CA ARG A 6 -12.89 -46.09 46.78
C ARG A 6 -11.61 -46.02 45.96
N CYS A 7 -11.00 -47.14 45.64
CA CYS A 7 -9.65 -47.18 45.03
C CYS A 7 -9.59 -47.52 43.54
N SER A 8 -10.73 -47.59 42.83
CA SER A 8 -10.73 -48.01 41.43
C SER A 8 -11.03 -46.92 40.39
N LEU A 9 -11.03 -45.62 40.79
CA LEU A 9 -11.37 -44.54 39.85
C LEU A 9 -10.20 -43.62 39.47
N LEU A 10 -8.97 -44.08 39.60
CA LEU A 10 -7.75 -43.31 39.33
C LEU A 10 -6.81 -43.98 38.34
N LYS A 11 -7.35 -44.51 37.23
CA LYS A 11 -6.51 -44.99 36.11
C LYS A 11 -7.19 -44.70 34.78
N ALA A 12 -7.27 -43.45 34.36
CA ALA A 12 -7.39 -43.02 32.97
C ALA A 12 -7.06 -41.53 32.86
N ILE A 13 -5.88 -41.10 33.30
CA ILE A 13 -5.34 -39.85 32.81
C ILE A 13 -4.60 -40.21 31.53
N THR A 14 -5.30 -40.18 30.42
CA THR A 14 -4.70 -40.16 29.09
C THR A 14 -3.83 -38.91 29.02
N ALA A 15 -2.53 -39.08 28.87
CA ALA A 15 -1.58 -38.04 28.60
C ALA A 15 -2.02 -37.31 27.32
N VAL A 16 -2.58 -36.10 27.46
CA VAL A 16 -2.75 -35.18 26.36
C VAL A 16 -1.32 -34.81 25.93
N PRO A 17 -0.92 -35.08 24.67
CA PRO A 17 0.38 -34.64 24.23
C PRO A 17 0.38 -33.12 24.33
N PHE A 18 1.31 -32.56 25.09
CA PHE A 18 1.63 -31.15 25.04
C PHE A 18 1.93 -30.83 23.59
N ALA A 19 0.99 -30.21 22.89
CA ALA A 19 1.26 -29.59 21.60
C ALA A 19 2.41 -28.62 21.84
N TYR A 20 3.54 -28.93 21.24
CA TYR A 20 4.66 -27.97 21.14
C TYR A 20 4.07 -26.69 20.59
N CYS A 21 3.94 -25.68 21.44
CA CYS A 21 3.75 -24.32 21.00
C CYS A 21 5.08 -23.98 20.31
N GLU A 22 5.14 -24.14 19.00
CA GLU A 22 6.23 -23.56 18.23
C GLU A 22 6.27 -22.10 18.60
N ALA A 23 7.29 -21.72 19.34
CA ALA A 23 7.56 -20.33 19.61
C ALA A 23 7.69 -19.67 18.25
N LEU A 24 6.68 -18.88 17.87
CA LEU A 24 6.74 -18.01 16.71
C LEU A 24 8.03 -17.20 16.90
N SER A 25 9.07 -17.54 16.16
CA SER A 25 10.28 -16.76 16.12
C SER A 25 9.87 -15.38 15.63
N VAL A 26 9.83 -14.41 16.54
CA VAL A 26 9.67 -13.01 16.18
C VAL A 26 10.86 -12.72 15.27
N PRO A 27 10.63 -12.39 13.99
CA PRO A 27 11.74 -12.06 13.11
C PRO A 27 12.52 -10.92 13.78
N SER A 28 13.84 -10.98 13.70
CA SER A 28 14.73 -9.93 14.22
C SER A 28 14.23 -8.60 13.64
N GLN A 29 13.62 -7.77 14.48
CA GLN A 29 13.16 -6.46 14.03
C GLN A 29 14.39 -5.64 13.68
N GLU A 30 14.43 -5.18 12.43
CA GLU A 30 15.33 -4.11 12.03
C GLU A 30 15.19 -2.95 13.03
N PRO A 31 16.28 -2.26 13.38
CA PRO A 31 16.21 -1.16 14.33
C PRO A 31 15.17 -0.14 13.87
N VAL A 32 14.25 0.22 14.76
CA VAL A 32 13.26 1.26 14.47
C VAL A 32 13.98 2.54 14.07
N SER A 33 13.70 3.03 12.87
CA SER A 33 14.29 4.27 12.36
C SER A 33 13.22 5.19 11.78
N VAL A 34 13.35 6.47 12.09
CA VAL A 34 12.46 7.52 11.57
C VAL A 34 12.85 7.83 10.13
N VAL A 35 11.88 7.83 9.22
CA VAL A 35 12.02 8.45 7.90
C VAL A 35 11.60 9.91 8.05
N ALA A 36 12.55 10.82 7.98
CA ALA A 36 12.27 12.24 8.19
C ALA A 36 11.34 12.80 7.10
N SER A 37 10.75 13.96 7.39
CA SER A 37 9.96 14.70 6.39
C SER A 37 10.81 14.97 5.14
N HIS A 38 10.21 14.86 3.98
CA HIS A 38 10.86 15.11 2.68
C HIS A 38 12.07 14.20 2.38
N THR A 39 12.14 13.04 3.02
CA THR A 39 13.18 12.05 2.75
C THR A 39 12.57 10.73 2.30
N ASP A 40 13.32 10.03 1.48
CA ASP A 40 13.00 8.70 0.98
C ASP A 40 13.72 7.62 1.81
N ARG A 41 13.05 6.53 2.12
CA ARG A 41 13.58 5.40 2.90
C ARG A 41 14.77 4.72 2.24
N THR A 42 14.84 4.74 0.91
CA THR A 42 15.94 4.14 0.14
C THR A 42 17.18 5.04 0.06
N GLY A 43 17.05 6.32 0.41
CA GLY A 43 18.07 7.33 0.22
C GLY A 43 18.23 7.80 -1.25
N HIS A 44 17.33 7.38 -2.13
CA HIS A 44 17.34 7.74 -3.55
C HIS A 44 16.05 8.51 -3.89
N PRO A 45 16.12 9.57 -4.72
CA PRO A 45 14.94 10.29 -5.13
C PRO A 45 14.12 9.49 -6.15
N HIS A 46 12.83 9.36 -5.91
CA HIS A 46 11.87 8.83 -6.88
C HIS A 46 10.95 9.93 -7.36
N LYS A 47 10.41 9.77 -8.57
CA LYS A 47 9.51 10.74 -9.17
C LYS A 47 8.37 10.08 -9.93
N ALA A 48 7.20 10.70 -9.86
CA ALA A 48 6.07 10.30 -10.66
C ALA A 48 6.33 10.57 -12.15
N ALA A 49 6.27 9.55 -12.99
CA ALA A 49 6.63 9.64 -14.40
C ALA A 49 5.85 10.71 -15.18
N ARG A 50 4.58 10.98 -14.84
CA ARG A 50 3.73 11.93 -15.56
C ARG A 50 3.85 13.36 -15.03
N THR A 51 3.87 13.54 -13.72
CA THR A 51 3.80 14.86 -13.08
C THR A 51 5.14 15.36 -12.58
N ASN A 52 6.15 14.49 -12.58
CA ASN A 52 7.48 14.77 -12.03
C ASN A 52 7.46 15.18 -10.54
N SER A 53 6.34 14.98 -9.82
CA SER A 53 6.24 15.16 -8.38
C SER A 53 7.13 14.14 -7.65
N HIS A 54 7.56 14.47 -6.43
CA HIS A 54 8.38 13.56 -5.65
C HIS A 54 7.57 12.39 -5.09
N LEU A 55 8.17 11.21 -5.12
CA LEU A 55 7.64 10.01 -4.49
C LEU A 55 8.64 9.58 -3.42
N ASP A 56 8.36 9.89 -2.17
CA ASP A 56 9.22 9.50 -1.06
C ASP A 56 8.69 8.19 -0.45
N PHE A 57 9.41 7.10 -0.58
CA PHE A 57 9.05 5.81 0.00
C PHE A 57 9.20 5.89 1.52
N LYS A 58 8.12 5.64 2.24
CA LYS A 58 8.06 5.75 3.71
C LYS A 58 8.12 4.40 4.41
N VAL A 59 7.50 3.38 3.83
CA VAL A 59 7.55 1.99 4.30
C VAL A 59 7.77 1.08 3.11
N LEU A 60 8.83 0.29 3.16
CA LEU A 60 9.20 -0.63 2.09
C LEU A 60 8.54 -2.00 2.28
N THR A 61 8.30 -2.71 1.19
CA THR A 61 7.67 -4.03 1.19
C THR A 61 8.40 -5.02 2.09
N ARG A 62 9.74 -5.02 2.05
CA ARG A 62 10.59 -5.89 2.87
C ARG A 62 10.41 -5.68 4.39
N GLU A 63 10.04 -4.46 4.81
CA GLU A 63 9.85 -4.11 6.23
C GLU A 63 8.55 -4.68 6.80
N THR A 64 7.62 -5.08 5.93
CA THR A 64 6.28 -5.54 6.29
C THR A 64 5.98 -6.97 5.83
N ASN A 65 6.98 -7.72 5.35
CA ASN A 65 6.80 -9.03 4.70
C ASN A 65 5.76 -8.95 3.57
N ASP A 66 5.95 -8.02 2.65
CA ASP A 66 5.13 -7.75 1.47
C ASP A 66 3.66 -7.38 1.75
N ARG A 67 3.33 -7.01 3.01
CA ARG A 67 1.95 -6.68 3.36
C ARG A 67 1.57 -5.26 3.04
N VAL A 68 2.48 -4.31 3.23
CA VAL A 68 2.21 -2.88 3.08
C VAL A 68 3.39 -2.19 2.41
N PHE A 69 3.07 -1.30 1.50
CA PHE A 69 3.99 -0.30 0.95
C PHE A 69 3.36 1.08 1.11
N ILE A 70 4.14 2.07 1.56
CA ILE A 70 3.66 3.44 1.75
C ILE A 70 4.58 4.41 1.03
N VAL A 71 3.98 5.27 0.21
CA VAL A 71 4.68 6.34 -0.50
C VAL A 71 3.98 7.68 -0.29
N GLU A 72 4.75 8.70 -0.03
CA GLU A 72 4.31 10.10 0.03
C GLU A 72 4.57 10.75 -1.34
N ASN A 73 3.50 11.19 -2.00
CA ASN A 73 3.59 11.98 -3.21
C ASN A 73 3.49 13.46 -2.82
N ARG A 74 4.61 14.14 -2.84
CA ARG A 74 4.71 15.57 -2.50
C ARG A 74 5.08 16.42 -3.70
N ASP A 75 4.90 17.73 -3.56
CA ASP A 75 5.06 18.70 -4.64
C ASP A 75 4.17 18.36 -5.85
N MET A 76 2.98 17.83 -5.57
CA MET A 76 2.02 17.48 -6.59
C MET A 76 1.62 18.71 -7.38
N VAL A 77 1.64 18.57 -8.69
CA VAL A 77 1.15 19.58 -9.63
C VAL A 77 -0.11 19.07 -10.34
N ARG A 78 -0.80 19.95 -11.02
CA ARG A 78 -2.01 19.61 -11.78
C ARG A 78 -1.81 18.39 -12.66
N GLY A 79 -2.66 17.37 -12.48
CA GLY A 79 -2.60 16.10 -13.22
C GLY A 79 -2.67 14.88 -12.29
N GLY A 80 -2.47 13.70 -12.87
CA GLY A 80 -2.53 12.41 -12.18
C GLY A 80 -2.28 11.24 -13.13
N PRO A 81 -2.42 9.99 -12.68
CA PRO A 81 -2.21 8.80 -13.49
C PRO A 81 -3.34 8.59 -14.52
N PRO A 82 -3.17 7.66 -15.49
CA PRO A 82 -4.28 7.19 -16.31
C PRO A 82 -5.28 6.40 -15.46
N ARG A 83 -6.53 6.23 -15.95
CA ARG A 83 -7.49 5.33 -15.32
C ARG A 83 -6.97 3.90 -15.36
N HIS A 84 -6.84 3.27 -14.21
CA HIS A 84 -6.26 1.94 -14.09
C HIS A 84 -6.97 1.10 -13.02
N VAL A 85 -6.61 -0.17 -12.98
CA VAL A 85 -7.12 -1.14 -12.01
C VAL A 85 -5.96 -1.94 -11.44
N HIS A 86 -5.96 -2.14 -10.13
CA HIS A 86 -5.09 -3.08 -9.44
C HIS A 86 -5.80 -4.42 -9.29
N TYR A 87 -5.13 -5.53 -9.63
CA TYR A 87 -5.73 -6.86 -9.48
C TYR A 87 -5.52 -7.45 -8.08
N GLU A 88 -4.43 -7.08 -7.41
CA GLU A 88 -4.00 -7.68 -6.16
C GLU A 88 -4.04 -6.73 -4.97
N GLN A 89 -3.84 -5.42 -5.19
CA GLN A 89 -3.77 -4.42 -4.12
C GLN A 89 -5.08 -3.66 -3.94
N GLU A 90 -5.40 -3.32 -2.70
CA GLU A 90 -6.17 -2.13 -2.36
C GLU A 90 -5.21 -0.95 -2.35
N GLU A 91 -5.68 0.21 -2.79
CA GLU A 91 -4.96 1.48 -2.70
C GLU A 91 -5.75 2.45 -1.82
N TRP A 92 -5.15 2.86 -0.72
CA TRP A 92 -5.74 3.85 0.17
C TRP A 92 -5.02 5.18 0.01
N PHE A 93 -5.80 6.25 -0.13
CA PHE A 93 -5.34 7.61 -0.30
C PHE A 93 -5.64 8.42 0.95
N PHE A 94 -4.67 9.20 1.43
CA PHE A 94 -4.87 10.20 2.47
C PHE A 94 -4.30 11.52 1.99
N PHE A 95 -5.19 12.50 1.72
CA PHE A 95 -4.79 13.80 1.22
C PHE A 95 -4.37 14.70 2.36
N LEU A 96 -3.09 15.05 2.39
CA LEU A 96 -2.46 15.75 3.51
C LEU A 96 -2.61 17.27 3.39
N GLU A 97 -2.23 17.83 2.23
CA GLU A 97 -2.20 19.28 2.05
C GLU A 97 -2.30 19.70 0.58
N GLY A 98 -2.63 20.95 0.37
CA GLY A 98 -2.75 21.59 -0.96
C GLY A 98 -4.19 21.97 -1.29
N GLY A 99 -4.52 21.97 -2.59
CA GLY A 99 -5.85 22.33 -3.10
C GLY A 99 -6.88 21.22 -2.95
N GLU A 100 -7.28 20.63 -4.08
CA GLU A 100 -8.24 19.53 -4.13
C GLU A 100 -7.71 18.39 -5.00
N VAL A 101 -8.18 17.19 -4.74
CA VAL A 101 -8.03 16.03 -5.62
C VAL A 101 -9.40 15.63 -6.14
N ILE A 102 -9.57 15.58 -7.45
CA ILE A 102 -10.74 14.96 -8.08
C ILE A 102 -10.42 13.50 -8.34
N MET A 103 -11.38 12.61 -8.10
CA MET A 103 -11.18 11.17 -8.24
C MET A 103 -12.45 10.48 -8.75
N GLU A 104 -12.26 9.42 -9.51
CA GLU A 104 -13.31 8.48 -9.87
C GLU A 104 -12.90 7.06 -9.40
N ILE A 105 -13.78 6.40 -8.66
CA ILE A 105 -13.63 5.01 -8.23
C ILE A 105 -14.89 4.25 -8.68
N GLY A 106 -14.73 3.32 -9.61
CA GLY A 106 -15.87 2.74 -10.33
C GLY A 106 -16.66 3.83 -11.03
N GLU A 107 -17.93 4.00 -10.66
CA GLU A 107 -18.83 5.02 -11.18
C GLU A 107 -18.93 6.27 -10.26
N GLN A 108 -18.31 6.22 -9.08
CA GLN A 108 -18.39 7.30 -8.11
C GLN A 108 -17.38 8.40 -8.45
N LYS A 109 -17.87 9.65 -8.48
CA LYS A 109 -17.03 10.86 -8.60
C LYS A 109 -16.96 11.56 -7.27
N ILE A 110 -15.75 11.77 -6.78
CA ILE A 110 -15.49 12.36 -5.47
C ILE A 110 -14.47 13.47 -5.56
N ARG A 111 -14.45 14.33 -4.55
CA ARG A 111 -13.42 15.34 -4.33
C ARG A 111 -12.87 15.18 -2.94
N LEU A 112 -11.55 15.22 -2.81
CA LEU A 112 -10.86 15.18 -1.54
C LEU A 112 -10.29 16.57 -1.23
N LYS A 113 -10.41 16.96 0.03
CA LYS A 113 -9.76 18.12 0.64
C LYS A 113 -8.73 17.64 1.66
N PRO A 114 -7.78 18.49 2.06
CA PRO A 114 -6.83 18.13 3.11
C PRO A 114 -7.51 17.53 4.36
N GLY A 115 -7.02 16.38 4.79
CA GLY A 115 -7.59 15.57 5.88
C GLY A 115 -8.54 14.47 5.43
N ASP A 116 -9.03 14.49 4.19
CA ASP A 116 -9.88 13.43 3.66
C ASP A 116 -9.08 12.20 3.26
N SER A 117 -9.75 11.04 3.34
CA SER A 117 -9.18 9.77 2.87
C SER A 117 -10.21 8.91 2.15
N VAL A 118 -9.75 8.05 1.26
CA VAL A 118 -10.59 7.11 0.53
C VAL A 118 -9.84 5.84 0.16
N LEU A 119 -10.54 4.73 0.12
CA LEU A 119 -10.04 3.44 -0.34
C LEU A 119 -10.52 3.16 -1.76
N ALA A 120 -9.60 2.88 -2.69
CA ALA A 120 -9.90 2.26 -3.96
C ALA A 120 -9.72 0.73 -3.81
N PRO A 121 -10.81 -0.05 -3.83
CA PRO A 121 -10.71 -1.50 -3.70
C PRO A 121 -10.02 -2.13 -4.90
N ARG A 122 -9.31 -3.24 -4.67
CA ARG A 122 -8.78 -4.06 -5.78
C ARG A 122 -9.87 -4.42 -6.79
N LYS A 123 -9.50 -4.54 -8.05
CA LYS A 123 -10.39 -4.85 -9.18
C LYS A 123 -11.46 -3.79 -9.50
N VAL A 124 -11.44 -2.66 -8.79
CA VAL A 124 -12.29 -1.51 -9.12
C VAL A 124 -11.45 -0.46 -9.85
N PRO A 125 -11.78 -0.13 -11.11
CA PRO A 125 -11.06 0.91 -11.85
C PRO A 125 -11.15 2.25 -11.15
N HIS A 126 -10.02 2.95 -11.06
CA HIS A 126 -9.98 4.29 -10.49
C HIS A 126 -8.99 5.19 -11.23
N VAL A 127 -9.16 6.48 -11.02
CA VAL A 127 -8.32 7.55 -11.56
C VAL A 127 -8.46 8.77 -10.66
N TRP A 128 -7.39 9.52 -10.53
CA TRP A 128 -7.41 10.77 -9.78
C TRP A 128 -6.59 11.85 -10.47
N ALA A 129 -6.86 13.11 -10.12
CA ALA A 129 -6.04 14.23 -10.53
C ALA A 129 -6.02 15.30 -9.43
N TYR A 130 -4.83 15.83 -9.18
CA TYR A 130 -4.66 17.01 -8.37
C TYR A 130 -5.03 18.26 -9.19
N ILE A 131 -5.78 19.21 -8.60
CA ILE A 131 -6.28 20.41 -9.26
C ILE A 131 -5.96 21.72 -8.50
N GLY A 132 -5.09 21.64 -7.48
CA GLY A 132 -4.65 22.84 -6.76
C GLY A 132 -3.71 23.75 -7.56
N GLU A 133 -3.65 25.01 -7.18
CA GLU A 133 -2.71 26.00 -7.75
C GLU A 133 -1.34 25.95 -7.04
N GLN A 134 -1.34 25.57 -5.76
CA GLN A 134 -0.13 25.37 -4.97
C GLN A 134 0.25 23.90 -4.96
N PRO A 135 1.52 23.54 -4.71
CA PRO A 135 1.92 22.15 -4.57
C PRO A 135 1.10 21.42 -3.50
N GLY A 136 0.75 20.16 -3.77
CA GLY A 136 0.00 19.31 -2.85
C GLY A 136 0.80 18.12 -2.34
N CYS A 137 0.26 17.45 -1.31
CA CYS A 137 0.85 16.23 -0.76
C CYS A 137 -0.24 15.18 -0.45
N MET A 138 0.03 13.92 -0.82
CA MET A 138 -0.88 12.80 -0.57
C MET A 138 -0.09 11.54 -0.24
N LEU A 139 -0.55 10.79 0.76
CA LEU A 139 -0.04 9.44 1.02
C LEU A 139 -0.83 8.41 0.22
N PHE A 140 -0.11 7.47 -0.34
CA PHE A 140 -0.64 6.24 -0.92
C PHE A 140 -0.20 5.06 -0.06
N VAL A 141 -1.14 4.20 0.29
CA VAL A 141 -0.90 2.96 1.02
C VAL A 141 -1.43 1.80 0.19
N PHE A 142 -0.56 0.85 -0.12
CA PHE A 142 -0.90 -0.35 -0.88
C PHE A 142 -0.89 -1.58 0.01
N THR A 143 -1.95 -2.38 -0.03
CA THR A 143 -2.07 -3.61 0.76
C THR A 143 -2.84 -4.71 0.01
N PRO A 144 -2.28 -5.94 -0.17
CA PRO A 144 -0.87 -6.24 0.02
C PRO A 144 0.01 -5.38 -0.89
N ALA A 145 1.29 -5.23 -0.57
CA ALA A 145 2.21 -4.44 -1.38
C ALA A 145 2.40 -5.03 -2.80
N ALA A 146 2.45 -6.36 -2.91
CA ALA A 146 2.71 -7.07 -4.16
C ALA A 146 3.91 -6.45 -4.92
N LYS A 147 3.73 -6.04 -6.19
CA LYS A 147 4.81 -5.50 -7.02
C LYS A 147 4.79 -3.98 -7.16
N ILE A 148 4.05 -3.26 -6.31
CA ILE A 148 3.87 -1.82 -6.52
C ILE A 148 5.14 -0.99 -6.23
N GLU A 149 5.96 -1.41 -5.27
CA GLU A 149 7.25 -0.76 -5.00
C GLU A 149 8.15 -0.79 -6.23
N SER A 150 8.35 -1.96 -6.85
CA SER A 150 9.14 -2.09 -8.07
C SER A 150 8.54 -1.33 -9.25
N PHE A 151 7.22 -1.19 -9.33
CA PHE A 151 6.58 -0.33 -10.33
C PHE A 151 7.02 1.13 -10.18
N PHE A 152 7.00 1.69 -8.97
CA PHE A 152 7.43 3.05 -8.74
C PHE A 152 8.93 3.23 -8.95
N GLU A 153 9.76 2.26 -8.56
CA GLU A 153 11.20 2.27 -8.86
C GLU A 153 11.46 2.32 -10.37
N GLU A 154 10.77 1.51 -11.15
CA GLU A 154 10.93 1.46 -12.61
C GLU A 154 10.40 2.71 -13.30
N THR A 155 9.25 3.23 -12.87
CA THR A 155 8.65 4.43 -13.47
C THR A 155 9.38 5.73 -13.11
N SER A 156 10.19 5.71 -12.06
CA SER A 156 11.01 6.85 -11.64
C SER A 156 12.29 7.01 -12.47
N LYS A 157 12.64 6.04 -13.30
CA LYS A 157 13.84 6.11 -14.15
C LYS A 157 13.68 7.19 -15.23
N PRO A 158 14.75 7.92 -15.58
CA PRO A 158 14.67 9.04 -16.54
C PRO A 158 14.18 8.65 -17.94
N ASP A 159 14.37 7.40 -18.34
CA ASP A 159 13.98 6.85 -19.64
C ASP A 159 12.65 6.07 -19.58
N ALA A 160 11.97 6.09 -18.45
CA ALA A 160 10.71 5.40 -18.28
C ALA A 160 9.62 5.99 -19.19
N LYS A 161 9.00 5.13 -20.01
CA LYS A 161 7.82 5.55 -20.79
C LYS A 161 6.67 5.86 -19.85
N VAL A 162 6.09 7.03 -20.03
CA VAL A 162 4.87 7.44 -19.32
C VAL A 162 3.70 6.60 -19.83
N MET A 163 2.88 6.07 -18.91
CA MET A 163 1.68 5.27 -19.23
C MET A 163 1.95 4.04 -20.11
N ASP A 164 3.03 3.29 -19.84
CA ASP A 164 3.36 2.06 -20.54
C ASP A 164 2.42 0.91 -20.12
N PRO A 165 1.49 0.43 -20.97
CA PRO A 165 0.56 -0.64 -20.60
C PRO A 165 1.25 -1.95 -20.22
N GLN A 166 2.38 -2.29 -20.86
CA GLN A 166 3.12 -3.52 -20.57
C GLN A 166 3.73 -3.48 -19.16
N ARG A 167 4.22 -2.31 -18.73
CA ARG A 167 4.72 -2.12 -17.37
C ARG A 167 3.60 -2.26 -16.33
N PHE A 168 2.44 -1.67 -16.58
CA PHE A 168 1.28 -1.86 -15.70
C PHE A 168 0.93 -3.34 -15.56
N GLU A 169 0.83 -4.06 -16.66
CA GLU A 169 0.50 -5.50 -16.66
C GLU A 169 1.55 -6.35 -15.94
N ALA A 170 2.83 -6.06 -16.12
CA ALA A 170 3.93 -6.76 -15.41
C ALA A 170 3.85 -6.61 -13.88
N HIS A 171 3.22 -5.53 -13.40
CA HIS A 171 3.06 -5.23 -11.97
C HIS A 171 1.64 -5.47 -11.44
N GLY A 172 0.84 -6.27 -12.12
CA GLY A 172 -0.49 -6.65 -11.64
C GLY A 172 -1.55 -5.55 -11.76
N MET A 173 -1.35 -4.62 -12.68
CA MET A 173 -2.27 -3.52 -12.98
C MET A 173 -2.66 -3.50 -14.46
N LYS A 174 -3.68 -2.73 -14.80
CA LYS A 174 -4.06 -2.50 -16.19
C LYS A 174 -4.56 -1.08 -16.39
N ILE A 175 -4.07 -0.41 -17.44
CA ILE A 175 -4.66 0.85 -17.91
C ILE A 175 -5.99 0.55 -18.61
N VAL A 176 -7.05 1.23 -18.16
CA VAL A 176 -8.42 1.02 -18.67
C VAL A 176 -9.10 2.31 -19.15
N GLY A 177 -8.36 3.41 -19.16
CA GLY A 177 -8.84 4.70 -19.67
C GLY A 177 -7.79 5.81 -19.57
N PRO A 178 -8.09 7.01 -20.06
CA PRO A 178 -7.18 8.15 -20.01
C PRO A 178 -7.07 8.73 -18.59
N PRO A 179 -6.11 9.63 -18.34
CA PRO A 179 -6.12 10.51 -17.18
C PRO A 179 -7.38 11.40 -17.16
N LEU A 180 -7.72 11.96 -15.97
CA LEU A 180 -8.80 12.95 -15.85
C LEU A 180 -8.45 14.31 -16.44
N LEU A 181 -7.17 14.61 -16.51
CA LEU A 181 -6.62 15.86 -17.05
C LEU A 181 -5.47 15.53 -17.99
N ASP A 182 -5.38 16.28 -19.07
CA ASP A 182 -4.31 16.22 -20.07
C ASP A 182 -3.01 16.85 -19.57
#